data_88c279b573609ebb00af478f92b1db01
#
_entry.id   88c279b573609ebb00af478f92b1db01
#
_cell.length_a   1.000
_cell.length_b   1.000
_cell.length_c   1.000
_cell.angle_alpha   90.00
_cell.angle_beta   90.00
_cell.angle_gamma   90.00
#
_symmetry.space_group_name_H-M   'P 1'
#
loop_
_entity.id
_entity.type
_entity.pdbx_description
1 polymer ?
#
loop_
_entity_poly.entity_id
_entity_poly.type
_entity_poly.pdbx_seq_one_letter_code
_entity_poly.pdbx_strand_id
1 'polypeptide(L)'
;MADTRTGGKTMSSPEITVQLHEKALRLLQEDASKIEKLIEVQMENLTTRQCPLYEEVLDTQMYGFSREIDFAVRAGLIAELAGKEIVSRLERNLAMLYEALERKE
;
A
#
# COMPACT_ATOMS: atom_id res chain seq x y z
N MET A 1 -7.22 21.91 32.33
CA MET A 1 -6.56 21.73 32.11
C MET A 1 -5.88 21.62 31.77
N ALA A 2 -6.00 21.51 31.59
CA ALA A 2 -5.34 21.21 31.27
C ALA A 2 -4.54 21.28 30.87
N ASP A 3 -4.67 21.12 30.81
CA ASP A 3 -3.90 20.93 30.39
C ASP A 3 -3.32 20.67 30.18
N THR A 4 -3.70 20.43 30.16
CA THR A 4 -3.13 19.97 29.95
C THR A 4 -2.60 19.89 29.52
N ARG A 5 -2.86 19.85 29.57
CA ARG A 5 -2.24 19.63 29.15
C ARG A 5 -1.41 19.33 28.96
N THR A 6 -1.58 19.09 28.89
CA THR A 6 -0.73 18.75 28.63
C THR A 6 0.17 18.85 28.52
N GLY A 7 0.24 18.75 28.55
CA GLY A 7 1.07 18.57 28.32
C GLY A 7 1.91 18.74 28.13
N GLY A 8 1.93 18.83 28.38
CA GLY A 8 2.63 18.99 28.12
C GLY A 8 3.44 18.72 27.70
N LYS A 9 3.81 18.01 27.79
CA LYS A 9 4.50 17.85 27.03
C LYS A 9 4.45 17.43 25.96
N THR A 10 4.51 17.63 25.88
CA THR A 10 3.99 17.80 24.54
C THR A 10 5.13 17.86 23.54
N MET A 11 5.00 17.07 22.47
CA MET A 11 5.99 17.09 21.40
C MET A 11 5.86 18.36 20.58
N SER A 12 6.98 18.84 20.04
CA SER A 12 6.94 19.98 19.14
C SER A 12 6.25 19.59 17.84
N SER A 13 5.78 20.59 17.07
CA SER A 13 5.12 20.33 15.79
C SER A 13 5.98 19.51 14.82
N PRO A 14 7.29 19.81 14.66
CA PRO A 14 8.12 18.98 13.77
C PRO A 14 8.20 17.53 14.21
N GLU A 15 8.25 17.27 15.51
CA GLU A 15 8.29 15.90 16.03
C GLU A 15 6.99 15.17 15.74
N ILE A 16 5.86 15.85 15.93
CA ILE A 16 4.56 15.27 15.65
C ILE A 16 4.44 14.95 14.16
N THR A 17 4.89 15.86 13.32
CA THR A 17 4.84 15.68 11.87
C THR A 17 5.66 14.47 11.43
N VAL A 18 6.88 14.33 11.96
CA VAL A 18 7.73 13.20 11.62
C VAL A 18 7.07 11.89 12.03
N GLN A 19 6.49 11.85 13.23
CA GLN A 19 5.84 10.64 13.71
C GLN A 19 4.62 10.27 12.86
N LEU A 20 3.86 11.27 12.42
CA LEU A 20 2.72 11.03 11.56
C LEU A 20 3.16 10.50 10.20
N HIS A 21 4.24 11.05 9.66
CA HIS A 21 4.78 10.58 8.39
C HIS A 21 5.24 9.12 8.49
N GLU A 22 5.94 8.81 9.56
CA GLU A 22 6.43 7.44 9.76
C GLU A 22 5.28 6.47 9.92
N LYS A 23 4.28 6.86 10.67
CA LYS A 23 3.13 6.01 10.88
C LYS A 23 2.35 5.79 9.59
N ALA A 24 2.14 6.87 8.84
CA ALA A 24 1.41 6.77 7.59
C ALA A 24 2.14 5.85 6.60
N LEU A 25 3.45 6.03 6.48
CA LEU A 25 4.23 5.20 5.58
C LEU A 25 4.18 3.73 5.99
N ARG A 26 4.30 3.46 7.29
CA ARG A 26 4.24 2.09 7.79
C ARG A 26 2.90 1.43 7.48
N LEU A 27 1.81 2.16 7.70
CA LEU A 27 0.49 1.60 7.44
C LEU A 27 0.28 1.31 5.96
N LEU A 28 0.77 2.21 5.11
CA LEU A 28 0.66 2.00 3.67
C LEU A 28 1.51 0.82 3.22
N GLN A 29 2.69 0.65 3.80
CA GLN A 29 3.52 -0.50 3.49
C GLN A 29 2.88 -1.80 3.95
N GLU A 30 2.19 -1.77 5.09
CA GLU A 30 1.45 -2.94 5.56
C GLU A 30 0.31 -3.29 4.60
N ASP A 31 -0.41 -2.28 4.12
CA ASP A 31 -1.49 -2.51 3.16
C ASP A 31 -0.93 -3.03 1.85
N ALA A 32 0.19 -2.48 1.40
CA ALA A 32 0.84 -2.97 0.19
C ALA A 32 1.25 -4.44 0.33
N SER A 33 1.75 -4.80 1.52
CA SER A 33 2.15 -6.18 1.76
C SER A 33 0.99 -7.15 1.65
N LYS A 34 -0.20 -6.73 2.02
CA LYS A 34 -1.38 -7.59 1.88
C LYS A 34 -1.68 -7.88 0.42
N ILE A 35 -1.53 -6.87 -0.43
CA ILE A 35 -1.73 -7.06 -1.86
C ILE A 35 -0.63 -7.95 -2.44
N GLU A 36 0.62 -7.73 -2.03
CA GLU A 36 1.72 -8.58 -2.47
C GLU A 36 1.46 -10.04 -2.12
N LYS A 37 0.90 -10.27 -0.93
CA LYS A 37 0.59 -11.61 -0.49
C LYS A 37 -0.44 -12.27 -1.40
N LEU A 38 -1.45 -11.51 -1.79
CA LEU A 38 -2.46 -12.02 -2.72
C LEU A 38 -1.82 -12.41 -4.05
N ILE A 39 -0.90 -11.57 -4.54
CA ILE A 39 -0.22 -11.85 -5.78
C ILE A 39 0.65 -13.10 -5.65
N GLU A 40 1.37 -13.22 -4.54
CA GLU A 40 2.21 -14.39 -4.30
C GLU A 40 1.41 -15.68 -4.28
N VAL A 41 0.25 -15.67 -3.64
CA VAL A 41 -0.59 -16.84 -3.58
C VAL A 41 -0.99 -17.27 -4.99
N GLN A 42 -1.31 -16.31 -5.84
CA GLN A 42 -1.67 -16.63 -7.21
C GLN A 42 -0.49 -17.15 -8.01
N MET A 43 0.71 -16.59 -7.79
CA MET A 43 1.91 -17.07 -8.45
C MET A 43 2.21 -18.51 -8.08
N GLU A 44 1.98 -18.87 -6.82
CA GLU A 44 2.23 -20.23 -6.36
C GLU A 44 1.21 -21.23 -6.87
N ASN A 45 0.06 -20.74 -7.31
CA ASN A 45 -1.04 -21.61 -7.71
C ASN A 45 -1.41 -21.47 -9.18
N LEU A 46 -0.43 -21.19 -10.02
CA LEU A 46 -0.67 -21.01 -11.46
C LEU A 46 -1.24 -22.25 -12.14
N THR A 47 -0.91 -23.43 -11.62
CA THR A 47 -1.40 -24.66 -12.20
C THR A 47 -2.80 -25.03 -11.72
N THR A 48 -3.27 -24.33 -10.70
CA THR A 48 -4.60 -24.56 -10.14
C THR A 48 -5.60 -23.71 -10.92
N ARG A 49 -6.79 -24.28 -11.14
CA ARG A 49 -7.84 -23.54 -11.81
C ARG A 49 -8.16 -22.28 -11.02
N GLN A 50 -8.18 -21.16 -11.71
CA GLN A 50 -8.42 -19.87 -11.06
C GLN A 50 -9.86 -19.41 -11.26
N CYS A 51 -10.37 -18.74 -10.25
CA CYS A 51 -11.65 -18.08 -10.35
C CYS A 51 -11.49 -16.84 -11.23
N PRO A 52 -12.33 -16.66 -12.26
CA PRO A 52 -12.22 -15.48 -13.11
C PRO A 52 -12.33 -14.17 -12.34
N LEU A 53 -13.02 -14.19 -11.20
CA LEU A 53 -13.18 -12.97 -10.39
C LEU A 53 -11.90 -12.54 -9.72
N TYR A 54 -10.87 -13.37 -9.73
CA TYR A 54 -9.64 -13.05 -9.03
C TYR A 54 -8.96 -11.82 -9.59
N GLU A 55 -8.94 -11.68 -10.91
CA GLU A 55 -8.36 -10.49 -11.52
C GLU A 55 -9.11 -9.25 -11.10
N GLU A 56 -10.44 -9.34 -11.02
CA GLU A 56 -11.24 -8.21 -10.59
C GLU A 56 -10.94 -7.83 -9.15
N VAL A 57 -10.73 -8.84 -8.29
CA VAL A 57 -10.39 -8.58 -6.90
C VAL A 57 -9.06 -7.83 -6.81
N LEU A 58 -8.05 -8.30 -7.55
CA LEU A 58 -6.74 -7.65 -7.55
C LEU A 58 -6.83 -6.24 -8.09
N ASP A 59 -7.57 -6.04 -9.19
CA ASP A 59 -7.72 -4.71 -9.77
C ASP A 59 -8.39 -3.77 -8.79
N THR A 60 -9.42 -4.25 -8.09
CA THR A 60 -10.11 -3.45 -7.10
C THR A 60 -9.20 -3.07 -5.96
N GLN A 61 -8.41 -4.04 -5.47
CA GLN A 61 -7.45 -3.78 -4.39
C GLN A 61 -6.41 -2.76 -4.82
N MET A 62 -5.88 -2.92 -6.03
CA MET A 62 -4.88 -1.97 -6.55
C MET A 62 -5.46 -0.58 -6.70
N TYR A 63 -6.68 -0.49 -7.22
CA TYR A 63 -7.32 0.81 -7.37
C TYR A 63 -7.52 1.48 -6.02
N GLY A 64 -8.07 0.75 -5.06
CA GLY A 64 -8.30 1.31 -3.73
C GLY A 64 -7.01 1.75 -3.07
N PHE A 65 -5.98 0.93 -3.21
CA PHE A 65 -4.69 1.26 -2.61
C PHE A 65 -4.06 2.49 -3.27
N SER A 66 -4.13 2.59 -4.60
CA SER A 66 -3.56 3.75 -5.27
C SER A 66 -4.29 5.02 -4.89
N ARG A 67 -5.59 4.94 -4.60
CA ARG A 67 -6.33 6.08 -4.10
C ARG A 67 -5.88 6.47 -2.70
N GLU A 68 -5.57 5.49 -1.85
CA GLU A 68 -5.02 5.77 -0.53
C GLU A 68 -3.68 6.49 -0.63
N ILE A 69 -2.83 6.00 -1.52
CA ILE A 69 -1.52 6.63 -1.74
C ILE A 69 -1.70 8.07 -2.20
N ASP A 70 -2.59 8.28 -3.17
CA ASP A 70 -2.84 9.60 -3.69
C ASP A 70 -3.30 10.55 -2.59
N PHE A 71 -4.21 10.09 -1.75
CA PHE A 71 -4.69 10.87 -0.63
C PHE A 71 -3.54 11.23 0.31
N ALA A 72 -2.72 10.24 0.66
CA ALA A 72 -1.63 10.45 1.61
C ALA A 72 -0.61 11.45 1.07
N VAL A 73 -0.31 11.39 -0.23
CA VAL A 73 0.60 12.34 -0.85
C VAL A 73 0.01 13.74 -0.83
N ARG A 74 -1.25 13.87 -1.25
CA ARG A 74 -1.89 15.18 -1.29
C ARG A 74 -2.06 15.79 0.09
N ALA A 75 -2.26 14.94 1.09
CA ALA A 75 -2.40 15.40 2.47
C ALA A 75 -1.05 15.71 3.13
N GLY A 76 0.05 15.42 2.42
CA GLY A 76 1.37 15.68 2.97
C GLY A 76 1.82 14.65 3.99
N LEU A 77 1.18 13.50 4.02
CA LEU A 77 1.53 12.44 4.97
C LEU A 77 2.73 11.63 4.53
N ILE A 78 2.93 11.48 3.22
CA ILE A 78 4.12 10.80 2.68
C ILE A 78 4.64 11.59 1.49
N ALA A 79 5.91 11.39 1.17
CA ALA A 79 6.52 12.02 0.02
C ALA A 79 5.99 11.38 -1.27
N GLU A 80 5.89 12.18 -2.32
CA GLU A 80 5.40 11.67 -3.60
C GLU A 80 6.24 10.51 -4.11
N LEU A 81 7.57 10.62 -4.00
CA LEU A 81 8.45 9.55 -4.46
C LEU A 81 8.22 8.26 -3.69
N ALA A 82 8.01 8.36 -2.38
CA ALA A 82 7.74 7.17 -1.58
C ALA A 82 6.46 6.49 -2.05
N GLY A 83 5.43 7.28 -2.32
CA GLY A 83 4.17 6.74 -2.82
C GLY A 83 4.33 6.06 -4.17
N LYS A 84 5.07 6.70 -5.08
CA LYS A 84 5.32 6.13 -6.39
C LYS A 84 6.08 4.81 -6.31
N GLU A 85 7.04 4.73 -5.41
CA GLU A 85 7.82 3.51 -5.25
C GLU A 85 6.95 2.35 -4.81
N ILE A 86 6.07 2.60 -3.85
CA ILE A 86 5.21 1.54 -3.34
C ILE A 86 4.27 1.03 -4.43
N VAL A 87 3.62 1.96 -5.14
CA VAL A 87 2.69 1.57 -6.20
C VAL A 87 3.41 0.86 -7.34
N SER A 88 4.57 1.39 -7.76
CA SER A 88 5.34 0.80 -8.85
C SER A 88 5.76 -0.62 -8.53
N ARG A 89 6.13 -0.88 -7.29
CA ARG A 89 6.52 -2.21 -6.87
C ARG A 89 5.37 -3.19 -7.02
N LEU A 90 4.19 -2.78 -6.58
CA LEU A 90 3.00 -3.62 -6.72
C LEU A 90 2.64 -3.83 -8.19
N GLU A 91 2.76 -2.78 -9.00
CA GLU A 91 2.47 -2.89 -10.41
C GLU A 91 3.40 -3.87 -11.10
N ARG A 92 4.69 -3.84 -10.74
CA ARG A 92 5.64 -4.80 -11.31
C ARG A 92 5.31 -6.23 -10.91
N ASN A 93 4.94 -6.42 -9.63
CA ASN A 93 4.57 -7.75 -9.16
C ASN A 93 3.33 -8.26 -9.90
N LEU A 94 2.37 -7.39 -10.09
CA LEU A 94 1.14 -7.76 -10.78
C LEU A 94 1.40 -8.06 -12.25
N ALA A 95 2.27 -7.27 -12.89
CA ALA A 95 2.62 -7.51 -14.29
C ALA A 95 3.29 -8.87 -14.44
N MET A 96 4.15 -9.25 -13.49
CA MET A 96 4.78 -10.56 -13.52
C MET A 96 3.76 -11.67 -13.41
N LEU A 97 2.75 -11.48 -12.59
CA LEU A 97 1.69 -12.47 -12.45
C LEU A 97 0.91 -12.63 -13.75
N TYR A 98 0.52 -11.53 -14.35
CA TYR A 98 -0.24 -11.59 -15.60
C TYR A 98 0.58 -12.23 -16.71
N GLU A 99 1.87 -11.90 -16.77
CA GLU A 99 2.75 -12.50 -17.74
C GLU A 99 2.86 -14.01 -17.55
N ALA A 100 2.97 -14.44 -16.28
CA ALA A 100 3.06 -15.88 -15.99
C ALA A 100 1.77 -16.57 -16.37
N LEU A 101 0.62 -15.93 -16.17
CA LEU A 101 -0.66 -16.52 -16.55
C LEU A 101 -0.78 -16.68 -18.06
N GLU A 102 -0.29 -15.70 -18.82
CA GLU A 102 -0.31 -15.78 -20.27
C GLU A 102 0.58 -16.90 -20.78
N ARG A 103 1.76 -17.04 -20.17
CA ARG A 103 2.67 -18.11 -20.60
C ARG A 103 2.12 -19.48 -20.31
N LYS A 104 1.31 -19.60 -19.27
CA LYS A 104 0.72 -20.87 -18.89
C LYS A 104 -0.25 -21.37 -19.97
N GLU A 105 -0.94 -20.45 -20.60
CA GLU A 105 -1.88 -20.81 -21.65
C GLU A 105 -1.16 -21.17 -22.93
#